data_6c8df4e8ce052c4822493057934ca073
#
_entry.id   6c8df4e8ce052c4822493057934ca073
#
_cell.length_a   1.000
_cell.length_b   1.000
_cell.length_c   1.000
_cell.angle_alpha   90.00
_cell.angle_beta   90.00
_cell.angle_gamma   90.00
#
_symmetry.space_group_name_H-M   'P 1'
#
loop_
_entity.id
_entity.type
_entity.pdbx_description
1 polymer ?
#
loop_
_entity_poly.entity_id
_entity_poly.type
_entity_poly.pdbx_seq_one_letter_code
_entity_poly.pdbx_strand_id
1 'polypeptide(L)'
;MKRLQQTGMVAVWILTIGMSLLAICYTMIIPFLPVYLLELGVEQEQLALWSGLSFSISFCIAAIMAPIWGRLADAHGKKLMAIRAGILIGISYLWGAFVQNEYQFLVVRAFQGFANGFMPAAMTMVSLSVPKERVGTAMGIFQMGLVLGNTIGPLTGGITELAVGMRPVFAVAGITLFVVTAVIAIFVKEPTVDSVEPVKMTSFKEDLKEAASNKVLLHILGLYFLVQSVMLMLQPIVAIYVGELKGTMDGAAMLAGSILSGGGVMGMIMTNIWAAYGQKRGYFRVISYGLLGTGTILLLQSMPFGLWWFGVLQLLIGVFIVGIFPSLGSAMTVNTDPSVRGRVFGLATTSQQLGNMMGPLFASIVATYWGTSYVFLVAGLGMIVIGFLVLKVYGNRPNLE
;
A
#
# COMPACT_ATOMS: atom_id res chain seq x y z
N MET A 1 20.02 7.29 31.00
CA MET A 1 18.67 6.95 30.55
C MET A 1 17.97 8.07 29.75
N LYS A 2 17.73 9.29 30.28
CA LYS A 2 17.02 10.36 29.52
C LYS A 2 17.66 10.71 28.16
N ARG A 3 18.99 10.79 28.03
CA ARG A 3 19.67 11.05 26.73
C ARG A 3 19.52 9.91 25.73
N LEU A 4 19.57 8.65 26.15
CA LEU A 4 19.34 7.48 25.27
C LEU A 4 17.90 7.41 24.80
N GLN A 5 16.94 7.76 25.66
CA GLN A 5 15.52 7.84 25.30
C GLN A 5 15.23 8.97 24.31
N GLN A 6 15.89 10.13 24.45
CA GLN A 6 15.79 11.22 23.47
C GLN A 6 16.39 10.85 22.12
N THR A 7 17.53 10.16 22.10
CA THR A 7 18.19 9.72 20.87
C THR A 7 17.33 8.69 20.12
N GLY A 8 16.65 7.77 20.81
CA GLY A 8 15.75 6.80 20.21
C GLY A 8 14.53 7.45 19.55
N MET A 9 13.89 8.42 20.20
CA MET A 9 12.75 9.14 19.61
C MET A 9 13.15 10.01 18.42
N VAL A 10 14.35 10.57 18.39
CA VAL A 10 14.88 11.28 17.22
C VAL A 10 15.02 10.33 16.03
N ALA A 11 15.54 9.12 16.24
CA ALA A 11 15.60 8.11 15.18
C ALA A 11 14.20 7.72 14.65
N VAL A 12 13.21 7.59 15.54
CA VAL A 12 11.80 7.34 15.15
C VAL A 12 11.30 8.46 14.24
N TRP A 13 11.49 9.73 14.59
CA TRP A 13 11.06 10.85 13.77
C TRP A 13 11.76 10.91 12.42
N ILE A 14 13.08 10.68 12.37
CA ILE A 14 13.84 10.65 11.11
C ILE A 14 13.32 9.53 10.20
N LEU A 15 13.11 8.32 10.74
CA LEU A 15 12.60 7.19 10.00
C LEU A 15 11.13 7.42 9.54
N THR A 16 10.33 8.09 10.37
CA THR A 16 8.95 8.45 10.03
C THR A 16 8.90 9.45 8.88
N ILE A 17 9.69 10.52 8.95
CA ILE A 17 9.78 11.52 7.87
C ILE A 17 10.32 10.86 6.60
N GLY A 18 11.35 10.04 6.71
CA GLY A 18 11.91 9.29 5.59
C GLY A 18 10.86 8.37 4.95
N MET A 19 10.07 7.66 5.75
CA MET A 19 8.98 6.81 5.26
C MET A 19 7.85 7.62 4.62
N SER A 20 7.49 8.78 5.20
CA SER A 20 6.49 9.68 4.62
C SER A 20 6.93 10.18 3.25
N LEU A 21 8.18 10.62 3.10
CA LEU A 21 8.74 11.08 1.83
C LEU A 21 8.82 9.94 0.79
N LEU A 22 9.20 8.72 1.21
CA LEU A 22 9.19 7.55 0.34
C LEU A 22 7.75 7.23 -0.12
N ALA A 23 6.77 7.29 0.78
CA ALA A 23 5.36 7.07 0.45
C ALA A 23 4.83 8.15 -0.50
N ILE A 24 5.21 9.42 -0.31
CA ILE A 24 4.91 10.51 -1.24
C ILE A 24 5.51 10.20 -2.62
N CYS A 25 6.80 9.90 -2.71
CA CYS A 25 7.48 9.57 -3.97
C CYS A 25 6.84 8.38 -4.70
N TYR A 26 6.37 7.38 -3.96
CA TYR A 26 5.68 6.23 -4.53
C TYR A 26 4.29 6.61 -5.05
N THR A 27 3.48 7.27 -4.24
CA THR A 27 2.07 7.53 -4.57
C THR A 27 1.87 8.74 -5.50
N MET A 28 2.85 9.66 -5.57
CA MET A 28 2.80 10.79 -6.51
C MET A 28 2.84 10.34 -7.97
N ILE A 29 3.41 9.18 -8.27
CA ILE A 29 3.52 8.69 -9.65
C ILE A 29 2.29 7.86 -10.07
N ILE A 30 1.56 7.29 -9.09
CA ILE A 30 0.47 6.36 -9.36
C ILE A 30 -0.59 6.91 -10.34
N PRO A 31 -1.23 8.08 -10.11
CA PRO A 31 -2.25 8.61 -11.01
C PRO A 31 -1.69 9.10 -12.35
N PHE A 32 -0.37 9.30 -12.42
CA PHE A 32 0.31 9.81 -13.62
C PHE A 32 0.88 8.71 -14.50
N LEU A 33 0.95 7.48 -14.00
CA LEU A 33 1.51 6.36 -14.74
C LEU A 33 0.86 6.18 -16.12
N PRO A 34 -0.48 6.23 -16.29
CA PRO A 34 -1.09 6.12 -17.60
C PRO A 34 -0.69 7.28 -18.54
N VAL A 35 -0.65 8.52 -18.03
CA VAL A 35 -0.23 9.69 -18.83
C VAL A 35 1.23 9.53 -19.28
N TYR A 36 2.09 9.05 -18.39
CA TYR A 36 3.49 8.80 -18.75
C TYR A 36 3.66 7.71 -19.80
N LEU A 37 2.85 6.65 -19.74
CA LEU A 37 2.83 5.60 -20.76
C LEU A 37 2.40 6.12 -22.14
N LEU A 38 1.45 7.08 -22.20
CA LEU A 38 1.09 7.75 -23.44
C LEU A 38 2.28 8.56 -24.00
N GLU A 39 3.04 9.28 -23.14
CA GLU A 39 4.26 10.00 -23.57
C GLU A 39 5.36 9.04 -24.08
N LEU A 40 5.37 7.78 -23.62
CA LEU A 40 6.28 6.73 -24.09
C LEU A 40 5.81 6.05 -25.40
N GLY A 41 4.65 6.45 -25.94
CA GLY A 41 4.14 5.96 -27.21
C GLY A 41 3.16 4.81 -27.11
N VAL A 42 2.66 4.48 -25.91
CA VAL A 42 1.60 3.47 -25.74
C VAL A 42 0.29 3.97 -26.31
N GLU A 43 -0.36 3.16 -27.13
CA GLU A 43 -1.69 3.47 -27.66
C GLU A 43 -2.76 3.48 -26.57
N GLN A 44 -3.77 4.33 -26.73
CA GLN A 44 -4.82 4.51 -25.73
C GLN A 44 -5.57 3.20 -25.43
N GLU A 45 -5.76 2.34 -26.42
CA GLU A 45 -6.43 1.03 -26.28
C GLU A 45 -5.62 0.07 -25.39
N GLN A 46 -4.30 0.17 -25.37
CA GLN A 46 -3.39 -0.68 -24.61
C GLN A 46 -3.00 -0.07 -23.24
N LEU A 47 -3.45 1.15 -22.96
CA LEU A 47 -3.02 1.92 -21.80
C LEU A 47 -3.33 1.21 -20.48
N ALA A 48 -4.50 0.62 -20.34
CA ALA A 48 -4.89 -0.14 -19.17
C ALA A 48 -3.99 -1.38 -18.97
N LEU A 49 -3.67 -2.09 -20.06
CA LEU A 49 -2.82 -3.27 -20.04
C LEU A 49 -1.41 -2.95 -19.56
N TRP A 50 -0.77 -1.96 -20.17
CA TRP A 50 0.59 -1.54 -19.81
C TRP A 50 0.67 -0.95 -18.41
N SER A 51 -0.35 -0.22 -17.97
CA SER A 51 -0.46 0.29 -16.60
C SER A 51 -0.52 -0.86 -15.60
N GLY A 52 -1.40 -1.83 -15.81
CA GLY A 52 -1.53 -3.00 -14.93
C GLY A 52 -0.26 -3.86 -14.90
N LEU A 53 0.37 -4.13 -16.04
CA LEU A 53 1.63 -4.86 -16.13
C LEU A 53 2.74 -4.14 -15.35
N SER A 54 2.83 -2.81 -15.49
CA SER A 54 3.83 -2.00 -14.80
C SER A 54 3.72 -2.07 -13.27
N PHE A 55 2.51 -2.13 -12.72
CA PHE A 55 2.30 -2.36 -11.29
C PHE A 55 2.62 -3.80 -10.91
N SER A 56 2.05 -4.76 -11.64
CA SER A 56 2.13 -6.18 -11.30
C SER A 56 3.56 -6.72 -11.32
N ILE A 57 4.39 -6.33 -12.30
CA ILE A 57 5.79 -6.78 -12.37
C ILE A 57 6.59 -6.33 -11.16
N SER A 58 6.37 -5.09 -10.69
CA SER A 58 7.07 -4.58 -9.51
C SER A 58 6.73 -5.39 -8.28
N PHE A 59 5.46 -5.68 -8.03
CA PHE A 59 5.03 -6.46 -6.87
C PHE A 59 5.41 -7.94 -6.99
N CYS A 60 5.40 -8.51 -8.19
CA CYS A 60 5.84 -9.88 -8.44
C CYS A 60 7.32 -10.05 -8.06
N ILE A 61 8.19 -9.19 -8.58
CA ILE A 61 9.62 -9.22 -8.28
C ILE A 61 9.85 -8.91 -6.78
N ALA A 62 9.13 -7.95 -6.20
CA ALA A 62 9.24 -7.63 -4.78
C ALA A 62 8.85 -8.83 -3.89
N ALA A 63 7.82 -9.59 -4.24
CA ALA A 63 7.40 -10.78 -3.51
C ALA A 63 8.47 -11.89 -3.55
N ILE A 64 9.10 -12.10 -4.71
CA ILE A 64 10.20 -13.07 -4.87
C ILE A 64 11.44 -12.64 -4.05
N MET A 65 11.74 -11.35 -4.05
CA MET A 65 12.94 -10.82 -3.39
C MET A 65 12.79 -10.63 -1.89
N ALA A 66 11.56 -10.49 -1.38
CA ALA A 66 11.30 -10.20 0.04
C ALA A 66 11.97 -11.19 1.01
N PRO A 67 11.91 -12.53 0.82
CA PRO A 67 12.59 -13.48 1.72
C PRO A 67 14.13 -13.36 1.65
N ILE A 68 14.67 -13.00 0.49
CA ILE A 68 16.12 -12.84 0.28
C ILE A 68 16.60 -11.62 1.05
N TRP A 69 15.94 -10.48 0.85
CA TRP A 69 16.28 -9.23 1.54
C TRP A 69 16.02 -9.29 3.05
N GLY A 70 14.99 -10.04 3.49
CA GLY A 70 14.74 -10.29 4.91
C GLY A 70 15.93 -11.00 5.58
N ARG A 71 16.41 -12.10 4.99
CA ARG A 71 17.57 -12.85 5.49
C ARG A 71 18.85 -12.02 5.48
N LEU A 72 19.09 -11.25 4.43
CA LEU A 72 20.25 -10.35 4.39
C LEU A 72 20.15 -9.24 5.46
N ALA A 73 18.95 -8.73 5.74
CA ALA A 73 18.72 -7.76 6.79
C ALA A 73 19.01 -8.32 8.19
N ASP A 74 18.74 -9.60 8.40
CA ASP A 74 19.07 -10.29 9.64
C ASP A 74 20.58 -10.52 9.78
N ALA A 75 21.26 -10.82 8.68
CA ALA A 75 22.70 -11.12 8.68
C ALA A 75 23.61 -9.87 8.69
N HIS A 76 23.22 -8.78 7.99
CA HIS A 76 24.09 -7.62 7.76
C HIS A 76 23.60 -6.33 8.42
N GLY A 77 22.46 -6.38 9.13
CA GLY A 77 21.88 -5.23 9.81
C GLY A 77 20.76 -4.54 9.02
N LYS A 78 19.82 -3.98 9.78
CA LYS A 78 18.61 -3.35 9.23
C LYS A 78 18.88 -2.01 8.56
N LYS A 79 19.79 -1.21 9.12
CA LYS A 79 20.19 0.09 8.57
C LYS A 79 20.82 -0.06 7.19
N LEU A 80 21.76 -1.02 7.04
CA LEU A 80 22.40 -1.27 5.73
C LEU A 80 21.36 -1.65 4.67
N MET A 81 20.38 -2.47 5.02
CA MET A 81 19.33 -2.88 4.10
C MET A 81 18.35 -1.74 3.78
N ALA A 82 18.06 -0.85 4.72
CA ALA A 82 17.28 0.36 4.45
C ALA A 82 18.03 1.30 3.49
N ILE A 83 19.34 1.53 3.71
CA ILE A 83 20.19 2.35 2.84
C ILE A 83 20.26 1.74 1.43
N ARG A 84 20.52 0.44 1.32
CA ARG A 84 20.53 -0.28 0.03
C ARG A 84 19.20 -0.06 -0.71
N ALA A 85 18.07 -0.30 -0.03
CA ALA A 85 16.75 -0.14 -0.65
C ALA A 85 16.52 1.31 -1.10
N GLY A 86 16.84 2.30 -0.26
CA GLY A 86 16.69 3.71 -0.60
C GLY A 86 17.53 4.13 -1.82
N ILE A 87 18.80 3.67 -1.90
CA ILE A 87 19.67 3.95 -3.05
C ILE A 87 19.12 3.29 -4.32
N LEU A 88 18.80 1.99 -4.29
CA LEU A 88 18.34 1.28 -5.47
C LEU A 88 16.98 1.78 -5.96
N ILE A 89 16.05 2.10 -5.05
CA ILE A 89 14.78 2.73 -5.42
C ILE A 89 15.03 4.13 -6.01
N GLY A 90 15.92 4.93 -5.43
CA GLY A 90 16.31 6.23 -5.96
C GLY A 90 16.88 6.13 -7.38
N ILE A 91 17.77 5.16 -7.63
CA ILE A 91 18.29 4.85 -8.98
C ILE A 91 17.14 4.49 -9.92
N SER A 92 16.19 3.64 -9.49
CA SER A 92 15.07 3.24 -10.34
C SER A 92 14.19 4.42 -10.75
N TYR A 93 13.96 5.37 -9.86
CA TYR A 93 13.22 6.59 -10.18
C TYR A 93 13.99 7.48 -11.13
N LEU A 94 15.31 7.72 -10.90
CA LEU A 94 16.12 8.48 -11.85
C LEU A 94 16.15 7.81 -13.23
N TRP A 95 16.31 6.49 -13.27
CA TRP A 95 16.28 5.75 -14.53
C TRP A 95 14.93 5.91 -15.23
N GLY A 96 13.82 5.87 -14.46
CA GLY A 96 12.48 6.14 -14.98
C GLY A 96 12.31 7.50 -15.66
N ALA A 97 13.10 8.52 -15.32
CA ALA A 97 13.08 9.82 -15.99
C ALA A 97 13.68 9.79 -17.42
N PHE A 98 14.51 8.81 -17.75
CA PHE A 98 15.27 8.72 -19.01
C PHE A 98 14.79 7.63 -19.97
N VAL A 99 13.77 6.86 -19.60
CA VAL A 99 13.23 5.81 -20.48
C VAL A 99 12.57 6.42 -21.71
N GLN A 100 12.63 5.69 -22.83
CA GLN A 100 12.16 6.17 -24.14
C GLN A 100 10.97 5.38 -24.66
N ASN A 101 10.69 4.19 -24.09
CA ASN A 101 9.57 3.34 -24.48
C ASN A 101 9.05 2.52 -23.29
N GLU A 102 7.89 1.91 -23.48
CA GLU A 102 7.18 1.14 -22.48
C GLU A 102 7.94 -0.11 -22.01
N TYR A 103 8.73 -0.74 -22.87
CA TYR A 103 9.55 -1.92 -22.51
C TYR A 103 10.66 -1.55 -21.55
N GLN A 104 11.38 -0.45 -21.81
CA GLN A 104 12.38 0.08 -20.88
C GLN A 104 11.75 0.43 -19.54
N PHE A 105 10.56 1.00 -19.57
CA PHE A 105 9.81 1.32 -18.35
C PHE A 105 9.45 0.08 -17.55
N LEU A 106 9.03 -1.02 -18.21
CA LEU A 106 8.79 -2.30 -17.52
C LEU A 106 10.05 -2.84 -16.84
N VAL A 107 11.22 -2.70 -17.47
CA VAL A 107 12.49 -3.08 -16.84
C VAL A 107 12.79 -2.25 -15.61
N VAL A 108 12.55 -0.94 -15.66
CA VAL A 108 12.66 -0.04 -14.48
C VAL A 108 11.72 -0.49 -13.37
N ARG A 109 10.47 -0.82 -13.70
CA ARG A 109 9.47 -1.30 -12.73
C ARG A 109 9.87 -2.64 -12.10
N ALA A 110 10.42 -3.56 -12.89
CA ALA A 110 10.98 -4.82 -12.39
C ALA A 110 12.16 -4.57 -11.44
N PHE A 111 13.08 -3.68 -11.81
CA PHE A 111 14.19 -3.26 -10.97
C PHE A 111 13.72 -2.57 -9.67
N GLN A 112 12.65 -1.80 -9.73
CA GLN A 112 12.04 -1.19 -8.54
C GLN A 112 11.50 -2.26 -7.57
N GLY A 113 10.89 -3.33 -8.11
CA GLY A 113 10.50 -4.50 -7.31
C GLY A 113 11.69 -5.19 -6.65
N PHE A 114 12.79 -5.38 -7.39
CA PHE A 114 14.05 -5.92 -6.85
C PHE A 114 14.63 -5.02 -5.74
N ALA A 115 14.58 -3.71 -5.91
CA ALA A 115 15.09 -2.73 -4.97
C ALA A 115 14.29 -2.66 -3.64
N ASN A 116 13.07 -3.17 -3.60
CA ASN A 116 12.16 -3.06 -2.46
C ASN A 116 12.76 -3.60 -1.15
N GLY A 117 12.16 -3.24 -0.01
CA GLY A 117 12.57 -3.69 1.33
C GLY A 117 12.84 -2.56 2.32
N PHE A 118 12.68 -1.29 1.94
CA PHE A 118 12.89 -0.15 2.83
C PHE A 118 11.90 -0.17 4.02
N MET A 119 10.61 -0.36 3.75
CA MET A 119 9.56 -0.31 4.78
C MET A 119 9.77 -1.34 5.90
N PRO A 120 9.96 -2.64 5.66
CA PRO A 120 10.19 -3.61 6.74
C PRO A 120 11.48 -3.35 7.51
N ALA A 121 12.54 -2.90 6.85
CA ALA A 121 13.77 -2.51 7.53
C ALA A 121 13.54 -1.31 8.46
N ALA A 122 12.88 -0.26 7.98
CA ALA A 122 12.56 0.94 8.76
C ALA A 122 11.63 0.62 9.94
N MET A 123 10.58 -0.19 9.74
CA MET A 123 9.70 -0.65 10.83
C MET A 123 10.46 -1.37 11.94
N THR A 124 11.36 -2.27 11.58
CA THR A 124 12.19 -2.99 12.53
C THR A 124 13.12 -2.03 13.27
N MET A 125 13.76 -1.08 12.57
CA MET A 125 14.60 -0.07 13.20
C MET A 125 13.81 0.80 14.19
N VAL A 126 12.60 1.23 13.84
CA VAL A 126 11.71 1.99 14.73
C VAL A 126 11.41 1.19 16.00
N SER A 127 11.03 -0.08 15.87
CA SER A 127 10.68 -0.93 17.01
C SER A 127 11.87 -1.18 17.94
N LEU A 128 13.08 -1.26 17.42
CA LEU A 128 14.32 -1.48 18.17
C LEU A 128 14.95 -0.19 18.72
N SER A 129 14.52 0.98 18.24
CA SER A 129 15.08 2.27 18.67
C SER A 129 14.53 2.76 20.01
N VAL A 130 13.44 2.16 20.51
CA VAL A 130 12.76 2.60 21.73
C VAL A 130 12.57 1.44 22.73
N PRO A 131 12.43 1.73 24.04
CA PRO A 131 12.08 0.70 25.04
C PRO A 131 10.75 0.02 24.72
N LYS A 132 10.58 -1.23 25.16
CA LYS A 132 9.40 -2.09 24.87
C LYS A 132 8.07 -1.40 25.19
N GLU A 133 8.01 -0.60 26.25
CA GLU A 133 6.81 0.13 26.69
C GLU A 133 6.38 1.24 25.70
N ARG A 134 7.30 1.71 24.84
CA ARG A 134 7.06 2.79 23.88
C ARG A 134 6.97 2.33 22.43
N VAL A 135 7.18 1.04 22.16
CA VAL A 135 7.13 0.50 20.79
C VAL A 135 5.79 0.80 20.13
N GLY A 136 4.68 0.63 20.85
CA GLY A 136 3.35 0.93 20.31
C GLY A 136 3.20 2.40 19.87
N THR A 137 3.69 3.34 20.68
CA THR A 137 3.67 4.77 20.34
C THR A 137 4.56 5.09 19.14
N ALA A 138 5.78 4.53 19.12
CA ALA A 138 6.72 4.74 18.01
C ALA A 138 6.19 4.19 16.68
N MET A 139 5.60 2.99 16.71
CA MET A 139 4.95 2.39 15.54
C MET A 139 3.72 3.18 15.09
N GLY A 140 2.93 3.73 16.04
CA GLY A 140 1.82 4.63 15.72
C GLY A 140 2.28 5.89 14.99
N ILE A 141 3.36 6.54 15.45
CA ILE A 141 3.97 7.70 14.79
C ILE A 141 4.46 7.32 13.38
N PHE A 142 5.13 6.17 13.25
CA PHE A 142 5.62 5.68 11.95
C PHE A 142 4.48 5.43 10.95
N GLN A 143 3.41 4.78 11.41
CA GLN A 143 2.23 4.52 10.57
C GLN A 143 1.48 5.81 10.19
N MET A 144 1.42 6.79 11.09
CA MET A 144 0.87 8.11 10.77
C MET A 144 1.64 8.78 9.64
N GLY A 145 2.99 8.71 9.66
CA GLY A 145 3.81 9.20 8.57
C GLY A 145 3.52 8.51 7.23
N LEU A 146 3.35 7.20 7.24
CA LEU A 146 2.99 6.42 6.05
C LEU A 146 1.62 6.85 5.48
N VAL A 147 0.61 7.00 6.34
CA VAL A 147 -0.75 7.41 5.93
C VAL A 147 -0.73 8.83 5.37
N LEU A 148 -0.03 9.76 6.01
CA LEU A 148 0.14 11.13 5.50
C LEU A 148 0.81 11.15 4.13
N GLY A 149 1.89 10.38 3.95
CA GLY A 149 2.59 10.27 2.67
C GLY A 149 1.69 9.73 1.57
N ASN A 150 0.97 8.66 1.83
CA ASN A 150 0.03 8.06 0.88
C ASN A 150 -1.13 9.00 0.50
N THR A 151 -1.56 9.86 1.42
CA THR A 151 -2.66 10.80 1.19
C THR A 151 -2.22 12.03 0.41
N ILE A 152 -1.05 12.59 0.75
CA ILE A 152 -0.55 13.84 0.14
C ILE A 152 0.14 13.55 -1.21
N GLY A 153 0.72 12.36 -1.36
CA GLY A 153 1.51 12.01 -2.54
C GLY A 153 0.81 12.23 -3.88
N PRO A 154 -0.41 11.74 -4.12
CA PRO A 154 -1.11 11.94 -5.39
C PRO A 154 -1.32 13.43 -5.73
N LEU A 155 -1.61 14.26 -4.73
CA LEU A 155 -1.75 15.70 -4.91
C LEU A 155 -0.40 16.38 -5.26
N THR A 156 0.67 16.03 -4.53
CA THR A 156 2.01 16.56 -4.81
C THR A 156 2.50 16.17 -6.19
N GLY A 157 2.18 14.93 -6.63
CA GLY A 157 2.45 14.48 -8.00
C GLY A 157 1.79 15.39 -9.03
N GLY A 158 0.51 15.74 -8.83
CA GLY A 158 -0.24 16.62 -9.71
C GLY A 158 0.36 18.02 -9.83
N ILE A 159 0.70 18.61 -8.70
CA ILE A 159 1.30 19.94 -8.66
C ILE A 159 2.68 19.92 -9.37
N THR A 160 3.48 18.88 -9.12
CA THR A 160 4.81 18.78 -9.72
C THR A 160 4.73 18.53 -11.22
N GLU A 161 3.83 17.68 -11.67
CA GLU A 161 3.62 17.40 -13.10
C GLU A 161 3.20 18.66 -13.87
N LEU A 162 2.24 19.44 -13.35
CA LEU A 162 1.85 20.70 -13.95
C LEU A 162 2.98 21.73 -14.02
N ALA A 163 3.87 21.72 -13.03
CA ALA A 163 4.95 22.70 -12.96
C ALA A 163 6.12 22.36 -13.90
N VAL A 164 6.48 21.07 -14.02
CA VAL A 164 7.74 20.66 -14.67
C VAL A 164 7.58 19.47 -15.63
N GLY A 165 6.38 18.92 -15.79
CA GLY A 165 6.11 17.73 -16.62
C GLY A 165 6.47 16.41 -15.95
N MET A 166 6.15 15.29 -16.64
CA MET A 166 6.23 13.93 -16.02
C MET A 166 7.65 13.44 -15.78
N ARG A 167 8.56 13.60 -16.72
CA ARG A 167 9.94 13.12 -16.58
C ARG A 167 10.67 13.73 -15.37
N PRO A 168 10.59 15.05 -15.12
CA PRO A 168 11.14 15.65 -13.90
C PRO A 168 10.51 15.15 -12.60
N VAL A 169 9.23 14.74 -12.60
CA VAL A 169 8.60 14.14 -11.41
C VAL A 169 9.37 12.90 -10.93
N PHE A 170 9.76 12.02 -11.86
CA PHE A 170 10.62 10.87 -11.54
C PHE A 170 11.99 11.30 -11.01
N ALA A 171 12.60 12.33 -11.59
CA ALA A 171 13.88 12.84 -11.14
C ALA A 171 13.80 13.43 -9.72
N VAL A 172 12.76 14.24 -9.44
CA VAL A 172 12.49 14.81 -8.10
C VAL A 172 12.31 13.68 -7.07
N ALA A 173 11.53 12.64 -7.40
CA ALA A 173 11.34 11.49 -6.52
C ALA A 173 12.68 10.78 -6.24
N GLY A 174 13.49 10.52 -7.26
CA GLY A 174 14.80 9.88 -7.12
C GLY A 174 15.76 10.68 -6.26
N ILE A 175 15.89 11.99 -6.49
CA ILE A 175 16.73 12.90 -5.70
C ILE A 175 16.24 12.95 -4.24
N THR A 176 14.94 13.06 -4.01
CA THR A 176 14.35 13.04 -2.66
C THR A 176 14.73 11.76 -1.91
N LEU A 177 14.68 10.61 -2.57
CA LEU A 177 15.07 9.34 -1.95
C LEU A 177 16.56 9.26 -1.62
N PHE A 178 17.45 9.82 -2.44
CA PHE A 178 18.86 9.91 -2.11
C PHE A 178 19.10 10.79 -0.89
N VAL A 179 18.43 11.94 -0.80
CA VAL A 179 18.51 12.83 0.37
C VAL A 179 18.01 12.12 1.63
N VAL A 180 16.85 11.48 1.57
CA VAL A 180 16.30 10.69 2.68
C VAL A 180 17.28 9.59 3.11
N THR A 181 17.83 8.86 2.15
CA THR A 181 18.77 7.78 2.42
C THR A 181 20.06 8.30 3.05
N ALA A 182 20.59 9.43 2.59
CA ALA A 182 21.77 10.08 3.17
C ALA A 182 21.50 10.54 4.62
N VAL A 183 20.34 11.15 4.87
CA VAL A 183 19.94 11.54 6.23
C VAL A 183 19.86 10.33 7.16
N ILE A 184 19.26 9.22 6.71
CA ILE A 184 19.20 7.99 7.50
C ILE A 184 20.60 7.41 7.72
N ALA A 185 21.46 7.40 6.70
CA ALA A 185 22.83 6.90 6.80
C ALA A 185 23.66 7.66 7.82
N ILE A 186 23.50 8.99 7.88
CA ILE A 186 24.29 9.87 8.76
C ILE A 186 23.72 9.90 10.19
N PHE A 187 22.42 10.07 10.34
CA PHE A 187 21.82 10.42 11.64
C PHE A 187 21.17 9.24 12.37
N VAL A 188 20.81 8.15 11.69
CA VAL A 188 20.22 6.98 12.35
C VAL A 188 21.30 5.96 12.63
N LYS A 189 21.42 5.52 13.88
CA LYS A 189 22.35 4.47 14.29
C LYS A 189 21.71 3.10 14.08
N GLU A 190 22.54 2.09 13.75
CA GLU A 190 22.09 0.70 13.77
C GLU A 190 21.64 0.34 15.19
N PRO A 191 20.41 -0.15 15.39
CA PRO A 191 19.99 -0.60 16.71
C PRO A 191 20.81 -1.82 17.13
N THR A 192 21.44 -1.75 18.29
CA THR A 192 22.11 -2.92 18.89
C THR A 192 21.06 -3.88 19.41
N VAL A 193 20.96 -5.03 18.80
CA VAL A 193 20.14 -6.14 19.30
C VAL A 193 21.03 -6.94 20.27
N ASP A 194 20.83 -6.78 21.57
CA ASP A 194 21.31 -7.78 22.52
C ASP A 194 20.70 -9.11 22.06
N SER A 195 21.54 -10.10 21.83
CA SER A 195 21.25 -11.39 21.21
C SER A 195 19.84 -11.91 21.52
N VAL A 196 18.90 -11.63 20.61
CA VAL A 196 17.60 -12.29 20.62
C VAL A 196 17.90 -13.75 20.23
N GLU A 197 17.55 -14.70 21.10
CA GLU A 197 17.61 -16.12 20.74
C GLU A 197 17.04 -16.30 19.34
N PRO A 198 17.73 -17.05 18.45
CA PRO A 198 17.25 -17.24 17.09
C PRO A 198 15.85 -17.85 17.18
N VAL A 199 14.85 -17.06 16.82
CA VAL A 199 13.48 -17.58 16.64
C VAL A 199 13.60 -18.74 15.67
N LYS A 200 13.27 -19.97 16.11
CA LYS A 200 13.28 -21.15 15.25
C LYS A 200 12.53 -20.81 13.98
N MET A 201 13.26 -20.70 12.87
CA MET A 201 12.66 -20.48 11.55
C MET A 201 11.88 -21.76 11.19
N THR A 202 10.58 -21.73 11.43
CA THR A 202 9.69 -22.74 10.88
C THR A 202 9.60 -22.56 9.36
N SER A 203 9.36 -23.64 8.65
CA SER A 203 9.18 -23.56 7.19
C SER A 203 7.90 -22.82 6.87
N PHE A 204 7.91 -21.97 5.82
CA PHE A 204 6.70 -21.31 5.30
C PHE A 204 5.52 -22.30 5.11
N LYS A 205 5.82 -23.55 4.72
CA LYS A 205 4.81 -24.61 4.60
C LYS A 205 4.18 -25.00 5.94
N GLU A 206 4.96 -24.99 7.02
CA GLU A 206 4.46 -25.30 8.38
C GLU A 206 3.59 -24.16 8.89
N ASP A 207 4.02 -22.90 8.68
CA ASP A 207 3.24 -21.73 9.06
C ASP A 207 1.91 -21.67 8.30
N LEU A 208 1.92 -22.00 7.01
CA LEU A 208 0.71 -22.06 6.19
C LEU A 208 -0.21 -23.19 6.63
N LYS A 209 0.34 -24.36 6.98
CA LYS A 209 -0.42 -25.51 7.49
C LYS A 209 -1.06 -25.20 8.85
N GLU A 210 -0.34 -24.51 9.73
CA GLU A 210 -0.85 -24.05 11.02
C GLU A 210 -1.98 -23.02 10.84
N ALA A 211 -1.80 -22.02 9.98
CA ALA A 211 -2.84 -21.06 9.67
C ALA A 211 -4.05 -21.70 8.99
N ALA A 212 -3.85 -22.71 8.12
CA ALA A 212 -4.92 -23.44 7.46
C ALA A 212 -5.74 -24.34 8.42
N SER A 213 -5.18 -24.72 9.56
CA SER A 213 -5.91 -25.46 10.60
C SER A 213 -6.96 -24.59 11.30
N ASN A 214 -6.77 -23.27 11.32
CA ASN A 214 -7.72 -22.30 11.87
C ASN A 214 -8.51 -21.61 10.74
N LYS A 215 -9.76 -22.04 10.55
CA LYS A 215 -10.65 -21.48 9.50
C LYS A 215 -10.81 -19.97 9.57
N VAL A 216 -10.81 -19.39 10.78
CA VAL A 216 -10.92 -17.93 10.95
C VAL A 216 -9.70 -17.22 10.38
N LEU A 217 -8.50 -17.72 10.70
CA LEU A 217 -7.25 -17.17 10.17
C LEU A 217 -7.18 -17.30 8.64
N LEU A 218 -7.58 -18.43 8.10
CA LEU A 218 -7.61 -18.63 6.65
C LEU A 218 -8.55 -17.62 5.96
N HIS A 219 -9.74 -17.37 6.53
CA HIS A 219 -10.65 -16.34 6.00
C HIS A 219 -10.06 -14.93 6.12
N ILE A 220 -9.38 -14.59 7.23
CA ILE A 220 -8.71 -13.30 7.40
C ILE A 220 -7.60 -13.11 6.36
N LEU A 221 -6.78 -14.13 6.11
CA LEU A 221 -5.75 -14.09 5.07
C LEU A 221 -6.34 -13.91 3.66
N GLY A 222 -7.44 -14.62 3.37
CA GLY A 222 -8.20 -14.44 2.13
C GLY A 222 -8.77 -13.02 2.00
N LEU A 223 -9.28 -12.44 3.08
CA LEU A 223 -9.76 -11.05 3.10
C LEU A 223 -8.61 -10.05 2.87
N TYR A 224 -7.44 -10.25 3.46
CA TYR A 224 -6.25 -9.43 3.17
C TYR A 224 -5.90 -9.46 1.68
N PHE A 225 -5.87 -10.64 1.08
CA PHE A 225 -5.62 -10.80 -0.36
C PHE A 225 -6.67 -10.07 -1.20
N LEU A 226 -7.95 -10.32 -0.95
CA LEU A 226 -9.04 -9.80 -1.77
C LEU A 226 -9.18 -8.29 -1.65
N VAL A 227 -9.16 -7.75 -0.43
CA VAL A 227 -9.26 -6.30 -0.20
C VAL A 227 -8.08 -5.58 -0.84
N GLN A 228 -6.87 -6.11 -0.66
CA GLN A 228 -5.67 -5.53 -1.25
C GLN A 228 -5.70 -5.60 -2.79
N SER A 229 -6.18 -6.71 -3.36
CA SER A 229 -6.37 -6.84 -4.80
C SER A 229 -7.29 -5.75 -5.34
N VAL A 230 -8.45 -5.54 -4.71
CA VAL A 230 -9.39 -4.49 -5.15
C VAL A 230 -8.80 -3.10 -5.01
N MET A 231 -8.08 -2.82 -3.91
CA MET A 231 -7.44 -1.52 -3.71
C MET A 231 -6.43 -1.20 -4.81
N LEU A 232 -5.57 -2.14 -5.14
CA LEU A 232 -4.55 -1.96 -6.17
C LEU A 232 -5.13 -2.04 -7.59
N MET A 233 -6.24 -2.76 -7.78
CA MET A 233 -6.99 -2.82 -9.03
C MET A 233 -7.45 -1.44 -9.49
N LEU A 234 -7.86 -0.59 -8.55
CA LEU A 234 -8.40 0.74 -8.86
C LEU A 234 -7.31 1.77 -9.15
N GLN A 235 -6.11 1.63 -8.60
CA GLN A 235 -5.07 2.65 -8.69
C GLN A 235 -4.72 3.09 -10.12
N PRO A 236 -4.39 2.18 -11.08
CA PRO A 236 -4.08 2.58 -12.43
C PRO A 236 -5.32 3.04 -13.23
N ILE A 237 -6.50 2.56 -12.84
CA ILE A 237 -7.74 2.77 -13.59
C ILE A 237 -8.37 4.13 -13.30
N VAL A 238 -8.26 4.64 -12.07
CA VAL A 238 -8.88 5.92 -11.69
C VAL A 238 -8.45 7.07 -12.61
N ALA A 239 -7.16 7.17 -12.96
CA ALA A 239 -6.69 8.24 -13.82
C ALA A 239 -7.19 8.10 -15.26
N ILE A 240 -7.25 6.87 -15.79
CA ILE A 240 -7.78 6.58 -17.13
C ILE A 240 -9.28 6.93 -17.15
N TYR A 241 -10.04 6.46 -16.16
CA TYR A 241 -11.48 6.71 -16.08
C TYR A 241 -11.82 8.19 -15.89
N VAL A 242 -11.04 8.94 -15.11
CA VAL A 242 -11.16 10.41 -15.00
C VAL A 242 -10.92 11.09 -16.36
N GLY A 243 -9.93 10.60 -17.13
CA GLY A 243 -9.69 11.08 -18.49
C GLY A 243 -10.86 10.81 -19.44
N GLU A 244 -11.45 9.61 -19.38
CA GLU A 244 -12.64 9.25 -20.15
C GLU A 244 -13.85 10.11 -19.77
N LEU A 245 -14.13 10.32 -18.47
CA LEU A 245 -15.22 11.17 -18.00
C LEU A 245 -15.02 12.65 -18.38
N LYS A 246 -13.78 13.10 -18.50
CA LYS A 246 -13.44 14.46 -18.92
C LYS A 246 -13.43 14.64 -20.44
N GLY A 247 -13.27 13.54 -21.19
CA GLY A 247 -13.10 13.53 -22.64
C GLY A 247 -11.69 13.87 -23.12
N THR A 248 -10.72 14.01 -22.20
CA THR A 248 -9.31 14.27 -22.51
C THR A 248 -8.41 13.79 -21.37
N MET A 249 -7.23 13.28 -21.71
CA MET A 249 -6.21 12.89 -20.72
C MET A 249 -5.44 14.09 -20.16
N ASP A 250 -5.51 15.26 -20.80
CA ASP A 250 -4.88 16.47 -20.33
C ASP A 250 -5.42 16.88 -18.95
N GLY A 251 -4.54 17.02 -17.94
CA GLY A 251 -4.88 17.30 -16.55
C GLY A 251 -5.72 16.24 -15.83
N ALA A 252 -6.00 15.08 -16.47
CA ALA A 252 -6.76 13.99 -15.84
C ALA A 252 -6.03 13.41 -14.63
N ALA A 253 -4.72 13.30 -14.71
CA ALA A 253 -3.89 12.76 -13.62
C ALA A 253 -3.91 13.69 -12.39
N MET A 254 -3.86 15.00 -12.56
CA MET A 254 -3.99 15.96 -11.44
C MET A 254 -5.37 15.85 -10.76
N LEU A 255 -6.44 15.76 -11.55
CA LEU A 255 -7.79 15.59 -11.02
C LEU A 255 -7.91 14.26 -10.27
N ALA A 256 -7.42 13.17 -10.84
CA ALA A 256 -7.39 11.86 -10.19
C ALA A 256 -6.59 11.91 -8.88
N GLY A 257 -5.42 12.55 -8.88
CA GLY A 257 -4.59 12.75 -7.69
C GLY A 257 -5.32 13.52 -6.60
N SER A 258 -5.99 14.61 -6.95
CA SER A 258 -6.79 15.42 -6.01
C SER A 258 -7.96 14.64 -5.42
N ILE A 259 -8.67 13.90 -6.25
CA ILE A 259 -9.80 13.05 -5.87
C ILE A 259 -9.34 11.93 -4.91
N LEU A 260 -8.23 11.25 -5.23
CA LEU A 260 -7.66 10.19 -4.38
C LEU A 260 -7.17 10.75 -3.03
N SER A 261 -6.50 11.89 -3.04
CA SER A 261 -6.05 12.57 -1.81
C SER A 261 -7.23 12.99 -0.93
N GLY A 262 -8.31 13.49 -1.52
CA GLY A 262 -9.54 13.82 -0.82
C GLY A 262 -10.15 12.60 -0.11
N GLY A 263 -10.21 11.45 -0.79
CA GLY A 263 -10.63 10.17 -0.18
C GLY A 263 -9.73 9.76 0.99
N GLY A 264 -8.43 9.95 0.88
CA GLY A 264 -7.47 9.69 1.95
C GLY A 264 -7.71 10.56 3.19
N VAL A 265 -8.00 11.87 3.00
CA VAL A 265 -8.35 12.79 4.09
C VAL A 265 -9.62 12.34 4.82
N MET A 266 -10.67 11.97 4.07
CA MET A 266 -11.91 11.44 4.66
C MET A 266 -11.64 10.16 5.44
N GLY A 267 -10.77 9.29 4.94
CA GLY A 267 -10.32 8.09 5.64
C GLY A 267 -9.65 8.41 6.98
N MET A 268 -8.73 9.37 7.01
CA MET A 268 -8.05 9.76 8.26
C MET A 268 -9.04 10.24 9.32
N ILE A 269 -10.04 11.03 8.95
CA ILE A 269 -11.09 11.51 9.87
C ILE A 269 -11.89 10.33 10.43
N MET A 270 -12.23 9.35 9.61
CA MET A 270 -13.09 8.23 9.98
C MET A 270 -12.38 7.09 10.72
N THR A 271 -11.05 7.05 10.71
CA THR A 271 -10.24 5.95 11.30
C THR A 271 -10.61 5.70 12.76
N ASN A 272 -10.65 6.75 13.58
CA ASN A 272 -10.96 6.63 15.02
C ASN A 272 -12.40 6.17 15.28
N ILE A 273 -13.34 6.59 14.43
CA ILE A 273 -14.76 6.21 14.55
C ILE A 273 -14.91 4.71 14.30
N TRP A 274 -14.30 4.20 13.23
CA TRP A 274 -14.33 2.76 12.92
C TRP A 274 -13.59 1.93 13.96
N ALA A 275 -12.44 2.41 14.49
CA ALA A 275 -11.72 1.73 15.56
C ALA A 275 -12.58 1.61 16.84
N ALA A 276 -13.22 2.69 17.25
CA ALA A 276 -14.12 2.69 18.43
C ALA A 276 -15.35 1.80 18.21
N TYR A 277 -15.92 1.82 17.01
CA TYR A 277 -17.04 0.96 16.66
C TYR A 277 -16.66 -0.53 16.69
N GLY A 278 -15.48 -0.88 16.13
CA GLY A 278 -14.96 -2.24 16.11
C GLY A 278 -14.72 -2.82 17.50
N GLN A 279 -14.16 -2.01 18.41
CA GLN A 279 -13.99 -2.41 19.82
C GLN A 279 -15.32 -2.71 20.54
N LYS A 280 -16.37 -1.93 20.25
CA LYS A 280 -17.69 -2.06 20.91
C LYS A 280 -18.58 -3.11 20.26
N ARG A 281 -18.57 -3.26 18.96
CA ARG A 281 -19.55 -4.04 18.18
C ARG A 281 -18.94 -5.24 17.45
N GLY A 282 -17.61 -5.40 17.49
CA GLY A 282 -16.87 -6.48 16.84
C GLY A 282 -16.21 -6.07 15.52
N TYR A 283 -14.99 -6.56 15.32
CA TYR A 283 -14.15 -6.22 14.16
C TYR A 283 -14.72 -6.72 12.84
N PHE A 284 -15.32 -7.91 12.83
CA PHE A 284 -15.93 -8.47 11.60
C PHE A 284 -17.13 -7.66 11.09
N ARG A 285 -17.88 -6.99 11.99
CA ARG A 285 -18.94 -6.04 11.58
C ARG A 285 -18.37 -4.83 10.86
N VAL A 286 -17.26 -4.27 11.37
CA VAL A 286 -16.58 -3.15 10.69
C VAL A 286 -16.11 -3.59 9.30
N ILE A 287 -15.47 -4.77 9.20
CA ILE A 287 -15.04 -5.33 7.92
C ILE A 287 -16.22 -5.46 6.96
N SER A 288 -17.33 -6.05 7.41
CA SER A 288 -18.52 -6.23 6.58
C SER A 288 -19.11 -4.92 6.11
N TYR A 289 -19.33 -3.95 7.02
CA TYR A 289 -19.88 -2.64 6.65
C TYR A 289 -18.93 -1.83 5.77
N GLY A 290 -17.62 -1.92 6.02
CA GLY A 290 -16.60 -1.34 5.16
C GLY A 290 -16.65 -1.90 3.74
N LEU A 291 -16.74 -3.23 3.61
CA LEU A 291 -16.85 -3.92 2.31
C LEU A 291 -18.16 -3.59 1.60
N LEU A 292 -19.31 -3.66 2.30
CA LEU A 292 -20.62 -3.36 1.73
C LEU A 292 -20.70 -1.90 1.28
N GLY A 293 -20.27 -0.95 2.14
CA GLY A 293 -20.28 0.48 1.81
C GLY A 293 -19.36 0.80 0.64
N THR A 294 -18.11 0.33 0.68
CA THR A 294 -17.16 0.53 -0.43
C THR A 294 -17.67 -0.12 -1.71
N GLY A 295 -18.17 -1.36 -1.64
CA GLY A 295 -18.70 -2.08 -2.79
C GLY A 295 -19.89 -1.37 -3.43
N THR A 296 -20.84 -0.87 -2.63
CA THR A 296 -21.98 -0.09 -3.12
C THR A 296 -21.52 1.19 -3.83
N ILE A 297 -20.54 1.90 -3.27
CA ILE A 297 -20.02 3.12 -3.88
C ILE A 297 -19.29 2.80 -5.20
N LEU A 298 -18.54 1.72 -5.27
CA LEU A 298 -17.89 1.29 -6.51
C LEU A 298 -18.91 0.94 -7.60
N LEU A 299 -20.04 0.30 -7.25
CA LEU A 299 -21.12 0.09 -8.20
C LEU A 299 -21.71 1.39 -8.72
N LEU A 300 -21.88 2.40 -7.85
CA LEU A 300 -22.35 3.71 -8.27
C LEU A 300 -21.31 4.45 -9.14
N GLN A 301 -20.01 4.24 -8.89
CA GLN A 301 -18.93 4.80 -9.70
C GLN A 301 -18.83 4.16 -11.10
N SER A 302 -19.28 2.93 -11.28
CA SER A 302 -19.33 2.31 -12.61
C SER A 302 -20.32 3.00 -13.57
N MET A 303 -21.22 3.83 -13.04
CA MET A 303 -22.17 4.60 -13.83
C MET A 303 -21.57 5.93 -14.25
N PRO A 304 -21.52 6.28 -15.55
CA PRO A 304 -20.84 7.47 -16.06
C PRO A 304 -21.65 8.76 -15.90
N PHE A 305 -22.09 9.09 -14.70
CA PHE A 305 -22.85 10.30 -14.39
C PHE A 305 -22.01 11.60 -14.36
N GLY A 306 -20.72 11.50 -14.70
CA GLY A 306 -19.80 12.62 -14.82
C GLY A 306 -18.77 12.73 -13.69
N LEU A 307 -17.81 13.64 -13.91
CA LEU A 307 -16.62 13.78 -13.07
C LEU A 307 -16.94 14.17 -11.61
N TRP A 308 -17.89 15.09 -11.39
CA TRP A 308 -18.29 15.50 -10.05
C TRP A 308 -18.91 14.38 -9.25
N TRP A 309 -19.76 13.57 -9.89
CA TRP A 309 -20.35 12.38 -9.30
C TRP A 309 -19.27 11.40 -8.85
N PHE A 310 -18.33 11.10 -9.74
CA PHE A 310 -17.21 10.23 -9.44
C PHE A 310 -16.36 10.75 -8.27
N GLY A 311 -16.05 12.04 -8.27
CA GLY A 311 -15.28 12.70 -7.21
C GLY A 311 -15.93 12.59 -5.83
N VAL A 312 -17.23 12.91 -5.73
CA VAL A 312 -17.98 12.79 -4.46
C VAL A 312 -18.01 11.34 -3.96
N LEU A 313 -18.24 10.40 -4.86
CA LEU A 313 -18.24 8.98 -4.50
C LEU A 313 -16.86 8.51 -4.02
N GLN A 314 -15.76 9.02 -4.60
CA GLN A 314 -14.42 8.69 -4.17
C GLN A 314 -14.12 9.18 -2.74
N LEU A 315 -14.63 10.35 -2.35
CA LEU A 315 -14.54 10.82 -0.97
C LEU A 315 -15.26 9.84 -0.02
N LEU A 316 -16.43 9.34 -0.42
CA LEU A 316 -17.21 8.37 0.37
C LEU A 316 -16.52 7.00 0.46
N ILE A 317 -15.75 6.56 -0.56
CA ILE A 317 -14.91 5.35 -0.43
C ILE A 317 -13.98 5.48 0.76
N GLY A 318 -13.32 6.64 0.93
CA GLY A 318 -12.43 6.90 2.06
C GLY A 318 -13.10 6.67 3.42
N VAL A 319 -14.38 7.01 3.54
CA VAL A 319 -15.17 6.82 4.77
C VAL A 319 -15.26 5.35 5.16
N PHE A 320 -15.52 4.45 4.20
CA PHE A 320 -15.82 3.05 4.50
C PHE A 320 -14.56 2.15 4.51
N ILE A 321 -13.63 2.38 3.59
CA ILE A 321 -12.50 1.50 3.36
C ILE A 321 -11.47 1.50 4.48
N VAL A 322 -11.31 2.65 5.15
CA VAL A 322 -10.25 2.87 6.15
C VAL A 322 -10.38 1.96 7.37
N GLY A 323 -11.59 1.54 7.71
CA GLY A 323 -11.85 0.65 8.85
C GLY A 323 -11.45 -0.81 8.62
N ILE A 324 -11.30 -1.24 7.36
CA ILE A 324 -11.14 -2.65 7.01
C ILE A 324 -9.80 -3.21 7.50
N PHE A 325 -8.66 -2.62 7.10
CA PHE A 325 -7.33 -3.14 7.44
C PHE A 325 -7.02 -3.14 8.94
N PRO A 326 -7.29 -2.07 9.70
CA PRO A 326 -7.12 -2.09 11.15
C PRO A 326 -7.98 -3.15 11.83
N SER A 327 -9.22 -3.35 11.34
CA SER A 327 -10.11 -4.37 11.89
C SER A 327 -9.67 -5.80 11.55
N LEU A 328 -9.12 -6.03 10.34
CA LEU A 328 -8.49 -7.31 9.98
C LEU A 328 -7.29 -7.62 10.88
N GLY A 329 -6.43 -6.63 11.13
CA GLY A 329 -5.29 -6.77 12.05
C GLY A 329 -5.72 -7.08 13.48
N SER A 330 -6.74 -6.39 13.97
CA SER A 330 -7.30 -6.63 15.31
C SER A 330 -7.97 -8.01 15.40
N ALA A 331 -8.79 -8.38 14.42
CA ALA A 331 -9.42 -9.69 14.36
C ALA A 331 -8.37 -10.83 14.31
N MET A 332 -7.30 -10.64 13.55
CA MET A 332 -6.19 -11.59 13.49
C MET A 332 -5.48 -11.72 14.84
N THR A 333 -5.21 -10.59 15.51
CA THR A 333 -4.55 -10.58 16.83
C THR A 333 -5.35 -11.33 17.89
N VAL A 334 -6.67 -11.15 17.91
CA VAL A 334 -7.56 -11.82 18.87
C VAL A 334 -7.64 -13.33 18.60
N ASN A 335 -7.61 -13.75 17.33
CA ASN A 335 -7.77 -15.15 16.93
C ASN A 335 -6.42 -15.89 16.78
N THR A 336 -5.29 -15.30 17.21
CA THR A 336 -3.96 -15.90 17.09
C THR A 336 -3.28 -15.99 18.45
N ASP A 337 -2.72 -17.15 18.76
CA ASP A 337 -1.89 -17.33 19.95
C ASP A 337 -0.71 -16.34 19.96
N PRO A 338 -0.40 -15.70 21.08
CA PRO A 338 0.73 -14.77 21.20
C PRO A 338 2.07 -15.31 20.69
N SER A 339 2.31 -16.61 20.84
CA SER A 339 3.57 -17.26 20.44
C SER A 339 3.78 -17.32 18.93
N VAL A 340 2.71 -17.30 18.14
CA VAL A 340 2.75 -17.45 16.66
C VAL A 340 2.30 -16.19 15.91
N ARG A 341 1.92 -15.12 16.63
CA ARG A 341 1.42 -13.86 16.03
C ARG A 341 2.33 -13.31 14.94
N GLY A 342 3.63 -13.25 15.18
CA GLY A 342 4.60 -12.73 14.21
C GLY A 342 4.57 -13.48 12.88
N ARG A 343 4.45 -14.82 12.94
CA ARG A 343 4.37 -15.70 11.77
C ARG A 343 3.06 -15.47 10.98
N VAL A 344 1.94 -15.37 11.69
CA VAL A 344 0.62 -15.13 11.07
C VAL A 344 0.56 -13.72 10.42
N PHE A 345 1.15 -12.70 11.05
CA PHE A 345 1.30 -11.38 10.42
C PHE A 345 2.19 -11.41 9.17
N GLY A 346 3.22 -12.26 9.16
CA GLY A 346 4.03 -12.53 7.97
C GLY A 346 3.20 -13.10 6.82
N LEU A 347 2.32 -14.09 7.10
CA LEU A 347 1.39 -14.64 6.12
C LEU A 347 0.40 -13.60 5.62
N ALA A 348 -0.12 -12.73 6.51
CA ALA A 348 -1.00 -11.63 6.10
C ALA A 348 -0.29 -10.65 5.14
N THR A 349 0.98 -10.33 5.42
CA THR A 349 1.79 -9.50 4.51
C THR A 349 1.98 -10.19 3.16
N THR A 350 2.24 -11.50 3.14
CA THR A 350 2.33 -12.28 1.90
C THR A 350 1.01 -12.24 1.13
N SER A 351 -0.13 -12.42 1.81
CA SER A 351 -1.46 -12.32 1.19
C SER A 351 -1.71 -10.94 0.57
N GLN A 352 -1.30 -9.86 1.26
CA GLN A 352 -1.37 -8.50 0.71
C GLN A 352 -0.49 -8.34 -0.53
N GLN A 353 0.75 -8.85 -0.51
CA GLN A 353 1.67 -8.74 -1.65
C GLN A 353 1.15 -9.50 -2.89
N LEU A 354 0.54 -10.67 -2.69
CA LEU A 354 -0.14 -11.40 -3.75
C LEU A 354 -1.32 -10.58 -4.29
N GLY A 355 -2.09 -9.92 -3.41
CA GLY A 355 -3.15 -9.00 -3.82
C GLY A 355 -2.63 -7.81 -4.63
N ASN A 356 -1.52 -7.21 -4.19
CA ASN A 356 -0.85 -6.12 -4.91
C ASN A 356 -0.42 -6.53 -6.33
N MET A 357 0.01 -7.78 -6.50
CA MET A 357 0.42 -8.33 -7.79
C MET A 357 -0.78 -8.62 -8.70
N MET A 358 -1.80 -9.29 -8.16
CA MET A 358 -2.93 -9.78 -8.96
C MET A 358 -3.95 -8.68 -9.28
N GLY A 359 -4.15 -7.71 -8.38
CA GLY A 359 -5.15 -6.66 -8.54
C GLY A 359 -5.00 -5.86 -9.83
N PRO A 360 -3.86 -5.19 -10.07
CA PRO A 360 -3.66 -4.40 -11.28
C PRO A 360 -3.69 -5.24 -12.57
N LEU A 361 -3.19 -6.48 -12.52
CA LEU A 361 -3.24 -7.39 -13.66
C LEU A 361 -4.69 -7.74 -14.02
N PHE A 362 -5.51 -8.07 -13.03
CA PHE A 362 -6.92 -8.37 -13.24
C PHE A 362 -7.69 -7.12 -13.73
N ALA A 363 -7.39 -5.95 -13.16
CA ALA A 363 -7.95 -4.68 -13.61
C ALA A 363 -7.66 -4.41 -15.07
N SER A 364 -6.42 -4.62 -15.50
CA SER A 364 -6.00 -4.36 -16.87
C SER A 364 -6.71 -5.27 -17.88
N ILE A 365 -6.89 -6.55 -17.53
CA ILE A 365 -7.64 -7.50 -18.35
C ILE A 365 -9.12 -7.04 -18.49
N VAL A 366 -9.77 -6.74 -17.36
CA VAL A 366 -11.17 -6.28 -17.37
C VAL A 366 -11.31 -4.98 -18.17
N ALA A 367 -10.42 -4.01 -17.94
CA ALA A 367 -10.48 -2.71 -18.62
C ALA A 367 -10.25 -2.83 -20.13
N THR A 368 -9.32 -3.68 -20.56
CA THR A 368 -8.99 -3.86 -21.99
C THR A 368 -10.12 -4.54 -22.76
N TYR A 369 -10.77 -5.55 -22.18
CA TYR A 369 -11.80 -6.33 -22.89
C TYR A 369 -13.22 -5.80 -22.73
N TRP A 370 -13.54 -5.16 -21.59
CA TRP A 370 -14.90 -4.68 -21.27
C TRP A 370 -15.00 -3.19 -21.00
N GLY A 371 -13.87 -2.51 -20.79
CA GLY A 371 -13.81 -1.08 -20.49
C GLY A 371 -13.58 -0.77 -19.02
N THR A 372 -13.15 0.44 -18.75
CA THR A 372 -12.71 0.89 -17.42
C THR A 372 -13.82 0.91 -16.37
N SER A 373 -15.06 1.25 -16.76
CA SER A 373 -16.24 1.26 -15.88
C SER A 373 -16.56 -0.14 -15.32
N TYR A 374 -16.31 -1.20 -16.09
CA TYR A 374 -16.52 -2.58 -15.63
C TYR A 374 -15.54 -3.00 -14.52
N VAL A 375 -14.39 -2.34 -14.42
CA VAL A 375 -13.46 -2.57 -13.31
C VAL A 375 -14.10 -2.19 -11.98
N PHE A 376 -14.78 -1.03 -11.93
CA PHE A 376 -15.52 -0.60 -10.74
C PHE A 376 -16.70 -1.53 -10.44
N LEU A 377 -17.40 -1.96 -11.47
CA LEU A 377 -18.53 -2.89 -11.34
C LEU A 377 -18.10 -4.22 -10.74
N VAL A 378 -17.08 -4.86 -11.31
CA VAL A 378 -16.56 -6.16 -10.82
C VAL A 378 -16.00 -6.04 -9.42
N ALA A 379 -15.23 -4.99 -9.15
CA ALA A 379 -14.68 -4.70 -7.83
C ALA A 379 -15.82 -4.49 -6.79
N GLY A 380 -16.83 -3.71 -7.15
CA GLY A 380 -17.99 -3.42 -6.31
C GLY A 380 -18.81 -4.67 -5.99
N LEU A 381 -19.15 -5.48 -7.00
CA LEU A 381 -19.86 -6.75 -6.80
C LEU A 381 -19.06 -7.70 -5.91
N GLY A 382 -17.77 -7.85 -6.17
CA GLY A 382 -16.88 -8.69 -5.37
C GLY A 382 -16.89 -8.28 -3.90
N MET A 383 -16.74 -6.98 -3.61
CA MET A 383 -16.75 -6.47 -2.23
C MET A 383 -18.12 -6.68 -1.55
N ILE A 384 -19.23 -6.47 -2.25
CA ILE A 384 -20.57 -6.69 -1.70
C ILE A 384 -20.76 -8.17 -1.35
N VAL A 385 -20.46 -9.08 -2.27
CA VAL A 385 -20.59 -10.52 -2.03
C VAL A 385 -19.77 -10.96 -0.83
N ILE A 386 -18.49 -10.53 -0.76
CA ILE A 386 -17.61 -10.85 0.35
C ILE A 386 -18.14 -10.22 1.65
N GLY A 387 -18.58 -8.96 1.61
CA GLY A 387 -19.16 -8.26 2.75
C GLY A 387 -20.36 -8.98 3.34
N PHE A 388 -21.28 -9.46 2.51
CA PHE A 388 -22.42 -10.29 2.93
C PHE A 388 -21.98 -11.64 3.51
N LEU A 389 -21.01 -12.31 2.89
CA LEU A 389 -20.49 -13.58 3.40
C LEU A 389 -19.86 -13.41 4.78
N VAL A 390 -19.03 -12.37 4.97
CA VAL A 390 -18.44 -12.06 6.28
C VAL A 390 -19.52 -11.73 7.30
N LEU A 391 -20.53 -10.94 6.95
CA LEU A 391 -21.64 -10.61 7.83
C LEU A 391 -22.44 -11.85 8.24
N LYS A 392 -22.74 -12.74 7.29
CA LYS A 392 -23.47 -13.98 7.54
C LYS A 392 -22.70 -14.95 8.46
N VAL A 393 -21.39 -15.08 8.25
CA VAL A 393 -20.56 -16.04 8.99
C VAL A 393 -20.17 -15.51 10.38
N TYR A 394 -19.85 -14.22 10.48
CA TYR A 394 -19.24 -13.62 11.66
C TYR A 394 -20.07 -12.50 12.31
N GLY A 395 -21.14 -12.01 11.66
CA GLY A 395 -21.90 -10.85 12.13
C GLY A 395 -22.56 -11.02 13.49
N ASN A 396 -22.91 -12.25 13.87
CA ASN A 396 -23.50 -12.57 15.17
C ASN A 396 -22.48 -12.96 16.25
N ARG A 397 -21.18 -12.94 15.92
CA ARG A 397 -20.10 -13.25 16.85
C ARG A 397 -19.36 -11.96 17.18
N PRO A 398 -19.70 -11.24 18.25
CA PRO A 398 -19.18 -9.88 18.51
C PRO A 398 -17.65 -9.85 18.71
N ASN A 399 -17.06 -10.81 19.32
CA ASN A 399 -15.62 -11.11 19.33
C ASN A 399 -15.55 -12.62 19.58
N LEU A 400 -14.92 -13.35 18.67
CA LEU A 400 -14.66 -14.77 18.92
C LEU A 400 -13.75 -14.82 20.16
N GLU A 401 -14.28 -15.27 21.28
CA GLU A 401 -13.54 -15.68 22.47
C GLU A 401 -12.71 -16.90 22.18
#